data_4c1e7c644c7fbfdc32c91a691a35f0b1
#
_entry.id   4c1e7c644c7fbfdc32c91a691a35f0b1
#
_cell.length_a   1.000
_cell.length_b   1.000
_cell.length_c   1.000
_cell.angle_alpha   90.00
_cell.angle_beta   90.00
_cell.angle_gamma   90.00
#
_symmetry.space_group_name_H-M   'P 1'
#
loop_
_entity.id
_entity.type
_entity.pdbx_description
1 polymer ?
#
loop_
_entity_poly.entity_id
_entity_poly.type
_entity_poly.pdbx_seq_one_letter_code
_entity_poly.pdbx_strand_id
1 'polypeptide(L)'
;MTENIGTIELEGMEFHSYHGVLEREKTAGNRFTVDFKGELDMSAAVKTDRLEDALDYSLIYDTVAREMGIGSDLLEHIAGRIVKAIASGFPQLRSFSIRVSKMRPPVNGIVQWSRVTLYHNQ
;
A
#
# COMPACT_ATOMS: atom_id res chain seq x y z
N MET A 1 -13.89 15.04 26.32
CA MET A 1 -12.61 14.64 25.76
C MET A 1 -12.67 14.70 24.24
N THR A 2 -11.69 15.32 23.61
CA THR A 2 -11.66 15.48 22.15
C THR A 2 -10.81 14.38 21.53
N GLU A 3 -11.38 13.67 20.57
CA GLU A 3 -10.61 12.72 19.76
C GLU A 3 -10.09 13.42 18.51
N ASN A 4 -8.88 13.06 18.10
CA ASN A 4 -8.28 13.50 16.86
C ASN A 4 -8.22 12.32 15.90
N ILE A 5 -9.34 12.05 15.25
CA ILE A 5 -9.39 11.02 14.19
C ILE A 5 -8.90 11.66 12.91
N GLY A 6 -7.91 11.06 12.32
CA GLY A 6 -7.31 11.60 11.11
C GLY A 6 -6.80 10.52 10.18
N THR A 7 -6.22 10.97 9.08
CA THR A 7 -5.63 10.07 8.08
C THR A 7 -4.13 10.29 7.98
N ILE A 8 -3.42 9.21 7.69
CA ILE A 8 -2.00 9.24 7.32
C ILE A 8 -1.86 8.56 5.98
N GLU A 9 -1.01 9.12 5.13
CA GLU A 9 -0.85 8.62 3.76
C GLU A 9 0.62 8.44 3.43
N LEU A 10 0.92 7.38 2.67
CA LEU A 10 2.16 7.26 1.93
C LEU A 10 1.79 7.23 0.45
N GLU A 11 2.19 8.25 -0.29
CA GLU A 11 1.88 8.39 -1.71
C GLU A 11 3.10 8.08 -2.56
N GLY A 12 2.88 7.35 -3.64
CA GLY A 12 3.90 7.16 -4.65
C GLY A 12 5.09 6.34 -4.21
N MET A 13 4.89 5.30 -3.39
CA MET A 13 5.98 4.36 -3.09
C MET A 13 6.36 3.64 -4.38
N GLU A 14 7.61 3.77 -4.83
CA GLU A 14 8.05 3.25 -6.13
C GLU A 14 8.79 1.93 -5.98
N PHE A 15 8.43 0.97 -6.86
CA PHE A 15 9.05 -0.36 -6.87
C PHE A 15 9.27 -0.82 -8.31
N HIS A 16 10.39 -1.50 -8.55
CA HIS A 16 10.56 -2.33 -9.72
C HIS A 16 10.22 -3.76 -9.31
N SER A 17 9.16 -4.32 -9.89
CA SER A 17 8.62 -5.61 -9.47
C SER A 17 8.21 -6.45 -10.67
N TYR A 18 7.90 -7.74 -10.41
CA TYR A 18 7.73 -8.75 -11.45
C TYR A 18 6.31 -9.33 -11.42
N HIS A 19 5.32 -8.43 -11.26
CA HIS A 19 3.91 -8.81 -11.26
C HIS A 19 3.34 -8.74 -12.67
N GLY A 20 2.64 -9.77 -13.09
CA GLY A 20 1.98 -9.81 -14.37
C GLY A 20 1.79 -11.21 -14.89
N VAL A 21 0.90 -11.37 -15.87
CA VAL A 21 0.57 -12.66 -16.48
C VAL A 21 1.56 -13.03 -17.56
N LEU A 22 2.11 -12.02 -18.27
CA LEU A 22 3.00 -12.24 -19.41
C LEU A 22 4.40 -12.61 -18.95
N GLU A 23 5.07 -13.48 -19.72
CA GLU A 23 6.43 -13.91 -19.41
C GLU A 23 7.41 -12.73 -19.27
N ARG A 24 7.31 -11.74 -20.17
CA ARG A 24 8.18 -10.56 -20.12
C ARG A 24 7.97 -9.73 -18.85
N GLU A 25 6.77 -9.75 -18.27
CA GLU A 25 6.49 -9.07 -17.01
C GLU A 25 7.17 -9.78 -15.84
N LYS A 26 7.30 -11.10 -15.91
CA LYS A 26 7.94 -11.92 -14.89
C LYS A 26 9.45 -11.88 -14.94
N THR A 27 10.01 -11.66 -16.13
CA THR A 27 11.48 -11.68 -16.34
C THR A 27 12.10 -10.30 -16.36
N ALA A 28 11.49 -9.35 -17.08
CA ALA A 28 12.00 -7.98 -17.18
C ALA A 28 11.45 -7.08 -16.06
N GLY A 29 10.25 -7.39 -15.58
CA GLY A 29 9.58 -6.58 -14.58
C GLY A 29 9.00 -5.30 -15.15
N ASN A 30 8.50 -4.46 -14.24
CA ASN A 30 7.91 -3.17 -14.58
C ASN A 30 7.99 -2.25 -13.37
N ARG A 31 7.67 -0.98 -13.59
CA ARG A 31 7.56 0.02 -12.55
C ARG A 31 6.15 0.01 -11.96
N PHE A 32 6.11 -0.05 -10.64
CA PHE A 32 4.87 -0.03 -9.88
C PHE A 32 4.92 1.10 -8.86
N THR A 33 3.77 1.66 -8.54
CA THR A 33 3.63 2.52 -7.36
C THR A 33 2.58 1.94 -6.44
N VAL A 34 2.79 2.16 -5.15
CA VAL A 34 1.81 1.79 -4.13
C VAL A 34 1.47 3.02 -3.31
N ASP A 35 0.18 3.23 -3.09
CA ASP A 35 -0.32 4.29 -2.23
C ASP A 35 -1.08 3.67 -1.07
N PHE A 36 -0.81 4.18 0.11
CA PHE A 36 -1.47 3.78 1.36
C PHE A 36 -2.17 5.00 1.95
N LYS A 37 -3.39 4.80 2.42
CA LYS A 37 -4.14 5.81 3.17
C LYS A 37 -4.84 5.13 4.32
N GLY A 38 -4.55 5.55 5.56
CA GLY A 38 -5.12 4.94 6.74
C GLY A 38 -5.79 5.94 7.66
N GLU A 39 -6.87 5.52 8.31
CA GLU A 39 -7.59 6.30 9.31
C GLU A 39 -7.32 5.72 10.69
N LEU A 40 -7.00 6.57 11.65
CA LEU A 40 -6.76 6.17 13.03
C LEU A 40 -6.97 7.33 13.98
N ASP A 41 -7.04 7.00 15.27
CA ASP A 41 -7.04 8.00 16.34
C ASP A 41 -5.60 8.46 16.57
N MET A 42 -5.35 9.74 16.34
CA MET A 42 -4.02 10.35 16.49
C MET A 42 -3.88 11.15 17.78
N SER A 43 -4.84 11.04 18.70
CA SER A 43 -4.90 11.91 19.89
C SER A 43 -3.66 11.82 20.75
N ALA A 44 -3.12 10.62 20.96
CA ALA A 44 -1.92 10.43 21.78
C ALA A 44 -0.70 11.13 21.16
N ALA A 45 -0.46 10.94 19.88
CA ALA A 45 0.66 11.58 19.18
C ALA A 45 0.50 13.10 19.14
N VAL A 46 -0.72 13.59 18.94
CA VAL A 46 -1.03 15.03 18.96
C VAL A 46 -0.66 15.64 20.32
N LYS A 47 -0.92 14.90 21.38
CA LYS A 47 -0.69 15.40 22.76
C LYS A 47 0.78 15.31 23.17
N THR A 48 1.46 14.22 22.84
CA THR A 48 2.77 13.90 23.43
C THR A 48 3.96 14.22 22.53
N ASP A 49 3.76 14.30 21.22
CA ASP A 49 4.83 14.46 20.24
C ASP A 49 5.87 13.32 20.29
N ARG A 50 5.44 12.11 20.70
CA ARG A 50 6.35 10.96 20.83
C ARG A 50 6.05 9.93 19.75
N LEU A 51 7.10 9.40 19.13
CA LEU A 51 6.97 8.42 18.05
C LEU A 51 6.24 7.15 18.51
N GLU A 52 6.48 6.69 19.73
CA GLU A 52 5.82 5.50 20.25
C GLU A 52 4.30 5.66 20.41
N ASP A 53 3.79 6.89 20.38
CA ASP A 53 2.35 7.18 20.43
C ASP A 53 1.76 7.36 19.05
N ALA A 54 2.57 7.24 17.99
CA ALA A 54 2.17 7.43 16.61
C ALA A 54 2.18 6.12 15.82
N LEU A 55 1.51 6.12 14.67
CA LEU A 55 1.72 5.08 13.67
C LEU A 55 3.06 5.37 12.98
N ASP A 56 4.00 4.46 13.09
CA ASP A 56 5.29 4.58 12.39
C ASP A 56 5.10 4.17 10.94
N TYR A 57 4.98 5.15 10.04
CA TYR A 57 4.74 4.88 8.62
C TYR A 57 5.93 4.21 7.93
N SER A 58 7.14 4.29 8.51
CA SER A 58 8.27 3.57 7.93
C SER A 58 8.06 2.06 7.99
N LEU A 59 7.35 1.57 9.02
CA LEU A 59 6.99 0.16 9.14
C LEU A 59 5.90 -0.24 8.14
N ILE A 60 5.00 0.70 7.79
CA ILE A 60 4.06 0.49 6.68
C ILE A 60 4.85 0.31 5.38
N TYR A 61 5.80 1.20 5.11
CA TYR A 61 6.65 1.08 3.92
C TYR A 61 7.36 -0.27 3.87
N ASP A 62 7.98 -0.69 4.97
CA ASP A 62 8.71 -1.96 5.03
C ASP A 62 7.80 -3.15 4.73
N THR A 63 6.57 -3.11 5.24
CA THR A 63 5.57 -4.15 4.98
C THR A 63 5.21 -4.20 3.50
N VAL A 64 4.94 -3.06 2.88
CA VAL A 64 4.64 -2.96 1.46
C VAL A 64 5.81 -3.44 0.61
N ALA A 65 7.02 -3.00 0.93
CA ALA A 65 8.23 -3.35 0.18
C ALA A 65 8.46 -4.86 0.19
N ARG A 66 8.27 -5.50 1.34
CA ARG A 66 8.42 -6.95 1.45
C ARG A 66 7.45 -7.69 0.54
N GLU A 67 6.17 -7.29 0.54
CA GLU A 67 5.16 -7.92 -0.30
C GLU A 67 5.40 -7.66 -1.78
N MET A 68 5.81 -6.45 -2.13
CA MET A 68 6.10 -6.09 -3.53
C MET A 68 7.28 -6.89 -4.11
N GLY A 69 8.15 -7.41 -3.27
CA GLY A 69 9.27 -8.26 -3.68
C GLY A 69 8.87 -9.68 -4.06
N ILE A 70 7.62 -10.09 -3.80
CA ILE A 70 7.12 -11.43 -4.11
C ILE A 70 6.19 -11.32 -5.31
N GLY A 71 6.48 -12.05 -6.41
CA GLY A 71 5.72 -11.96 -7.65
C GLY A 71 4.28 -12.44 -7.52
N SER A 72 3.38 -11.77 -8.23
CA SER A 72 1.98 -12.16 -8.40
C SER A 72 1.57 -11.95 -9.84
N ASP A 73 0.61 -12.75 -10.33
CA ASP A 73 0.09 -12.57 -11.68
C ASP A 73 -0.83 -11.34 -11.78
N LEU A 74 -1.65 -11.11 -10.76
CA LEU A 74 -2.68 -10.08 -10.77
C LEU A 74 -2.41 -8.99 -9.74
N LEU A 75 -2.74 -7.74 -10.11
CA LEU A 75 -2.68 -6.60 -9.17
C LEU A 75 -3.57 -6.82 -7.95
N GLU A 76 -4.75 -7.42 -8.15
CA GLU A 76 -5.67 -7.76 -7.06
C GLU A 76 -5.02 -8.67 -6.04
N HIS A 77 -4.24 -9.64 -6.49
CA HIS A 77 -3.58 -10.59 -5.60
C HIS A 77 -2.51 -9.93 -4.74
N ILE A 78 -1.63 -9.12 -5.36
CA ILE A 78 -0.60 -8.40 -4.58
C ILE A 78 -1.24 -7.37 -3.64
N ALA A 79 -2.26 -6.64 -4.10
CA ALA A 79 -2.97 -5.70 -3.25
C ALA A 79 -3.60 -6.41 -2.04
N GLY A 80 -4.18 -7.59 -2.24
CA GLY A 80 -4.77 -8.40 -1.17
C GLY A 80 -3.72 -8.87 -0.16
N ARG A 81 -2.53 -9.26 -0.62
CA ARG A 81 -1.43 -9.65 0.28
C ARG A 81 -0.97 -8.48 1.14
N ILE A 82 -0.86 -7.29 0.53
CA ILE A 82 -0.48 -6.08 1.26
C ILE A 82 -1.54 -5.73 2.31
N VAL A 83 -2.82 -5.77 1.93
CA VAL A 83 -3.93 -5.51 2.85
C VAL A 83 -3.87 -6.44 4.05
N LYS A 84 -3.70 -7.75 3.80
CA LYS A 84 -3.62 -8.75 4.86
C LYS A 84 -2.45 -8.49 5.82
N ALA A 85 -1.29 -8.17 5.27
CA ALA A 85 -0.10 -7.90 6.06
C ALA A 85 -0.26 -6.66 6.95
N ILE A 86 -0.83 -5.58 6.38
CA ILE A 86 -1.07 -4.34 7.13
C ILE A 86 -2.15 -4.56 8.20
N ALA A 87 -3.23 -5.24 7.87
CA ALA A 87 -4.30 -5.54 8.83
C ALA A 87 -3.77 -6.29 10.04
N SER A 88 -2.88 -7.27 9.82
CA SER A 88 -2.29 -8.06 10.91
C SER A 88 -1.28 -7.28 11.74
N GLY A 89 -0.53 -6.39 11.11
CA GLY A 89 0.59 -5.70 11.77
C GLY A 89 0.22 -4.38 12.43
N PHE A 90 -0.92 -3.78 12.10
CA PHE A 90 -1.27 -2.42 12.51
C PHE A 90 -2.72 -2.36 13.01
N PRO A 91 -2.99 -2.95 14.18
CA PRO A 91 -4.38 -3.00 14.71
C PRO A 91 -4.95 -1.62 15.08
N GLN A 92 -4.11 -0.60 15.24
CA GLN A 92 -4.54 0.75 15.54
C GLN A 92 -5.26 1.44 14.37
N LEU A 93 -5.10 0.93 13.13
CA LEU A 93 -5.83 1.45 11.98
C LEU A 93 -7.31 1.07 12.09
N ARG A 94 -8.19 2.04 11.96
CA ARG A 94 -9.65 1.80 11.88
C ARG A 94 -10.05 1.28 10.51
N SER A 95 -9.48 1.89 9.50
CA SER A 95 -9.67 1.52 8.10
C SER A 95 -8.47 1.97 7.31
N PHE A 96 -8.27 1.38 6.16
CA PHE A 96 -7.23 1.84 5.24
C PHE A 96 -7.52 1.37 3.82
N SER A 97 -6.81 1.98 2.88
CA SER A 97 -6.83 1.54 1.49
C SER A 97 -5.41 1.35 0.97
N ILE A 98 -5.28 0.44 0.03
CA ILE A 98 -4.06 0.16 -0.72
C ILE A 98 -4.39 0.30 -2.20
N ARG A 99 -3.60 1.10 -2.91
CA ARG A 99 -3.71 1.23 -4.36
C ARG A 99 -2.39 0.79 -4.99
N VAL A 100 -2.46 -0.24 -5.83
CA VAL A 100 -1.30 -0.73 -6.59
C VAL A 100 -1.48 -0.31 -8.04
N SER A 101 -0.48 0.37 -8.59
CA SER A 101 -0.51 0.89 -9.96
C SER A 101 0.63 0.31 -10.76
N LYS A 102 0.32 -0.19 -11.96
CA LYS A 102 1.29 -0.73 -12.92
C LYS A 102 1.46 0.27 -14.05
N MET A 103 2.70 0.67 -14.34
CA MET A 103 3.02 1.57 -15.42
C MET A 103 2.83 0.87 -16.77
N ARG A 104 2.22 1.58 -17.73
CA ARG A 104 2.09 1.16 -19.12
C ARG A 104 1.68 -0.32 -19.25
N PRO A 105 0.45 -0.66 -18.84
CA PRO A 105 -0.02 -2.02 -18.88
C PRO A 105 -0.06 -2.54 -20.34
N PRO A 106 0.07 -3.89 -20.55
CA PRO A 106 0.11 -4.47 -21.89
C PRO A 106 -1.27 -4.54 -22.53
N VAL A 107 -1.71 -3.43 -23.12
CA VAL A 107 -2.99 -3.31 -23.84
C VAL A 107 -2.73 -2.78 -25.25
N ASN A 108 -3.75 -2.84 -26.11
CA ASN A 108 -3.65 -2.39 -27.50
C ASN A 108 -3.90 -0.88 -27.61
N GLY A 109 -3.11 -0.10 -26.89
CA GLY A 109 -3.24 1.35 -26.86
C GLY A 109 -2.27 1.94 -25.86
N ILE A 110 -2.32 3.24 -25.69
CA ILE A 110 -1.47 3.96 -24.73
C ILE A 110 -2.27 4.22 -23.47
N VAL A 111 -1.92 3.51 -22.40
CA VAL A 111 -2.48 3.69 -21.06
C VAL A 111 -1.31 3.96 -20.12
N GLN A 112 -1.39 5.04 -19.35
CA GLN A 112 -0.30 5.42 -18.47
C GLN A 112 -0.17 4.46 -17.28
N TRP A 113 -1.29 4.17 -16.62
CA TRP A 113 -1.33 3.32 -15.43
C TRP A 113 -2.56 2.43 -15.44
N SER A 114 -2.41 1.19 -14.98
CA SER A 114 -3.52 0.35 -14.56
C SER A 114 -3.49 0.23 -13.06
N ARG A 115 -4.62 0.40 -12.38
CA ARG A 115 -4.68 0.49 -10.93
C ARG A 115 -5.77 -0.38 -10.34
N VAL A 116 -5.45 -0.93 -9.16
CA VAL A 116 -6.41 -1.61 -8.31
C VAL A 116 -6.36 -0.95 -6.94
N THR A 117 -7.51 -0.62 -6.39
CA THR A 117 -7.62 -0.09 -5.03
C THR A 117 -8.51 -1.01 -4.20
N LEU A 118 -7.99 -1.44 -3.05
CA LEU A 118 -8.75 -2.21 -2.08
C LEU A 118 -8.96 -1.39 -0.82
N TYR A 119 -10.15 -1.49 -0.25
CA TYR A 119 -10.55 -0.82 0.99
C TYR A 119 -10.74 -1.87 2.07
N HIS A 120 -10.25 -1.60 3.28
CA HIS A 120 -10.35 -2.52 4.40
C HIS A 120 -10.80 -1.80 5.66
N ASN A 121 -11.83 -2.32 6.31
CA ASN A 121 -12.31 -1.86 7.62
C ASN A 121 -11.93 -2.89 8.67
N GLN A 122 -11.27 -2.44 9.72
CA GLN A 122 -10.85 -3.31 10.81
C GLN A 122 -11.90 -3.42 11.91
#